data_f7726588b3edd9a1f1c3b21070e0dd54
#
_entry.id   f7726588b3edd9a1f1c3b21070e0dd54
#
_cell.length_a   1.000
_cell.length_b   1.000
_cell.length_c   1.000
_cell.angle_alpha   90.00
_cell.angle_beta   90.00
_cell.angle_gamma   90.00
#
_symmetry.space_group_name_H-M   'P 1'
#
loop_
_entity.id
_entity.type
_entity.pdbx_description
1 polymer ?
#
loop_
_entity_poly.entity_id
_entity_poly.type
_entity_poly.pdbx_seq_one_letter_code
_entity_poly.pdbx_strand_id
1 'polypeptide(L)'
;QHNREVIDLHNCSRGLASVTLVDRLLLLRSKWIEADPDADIVKGGVLVVVGKGKGTGTMSTSSKFDSTVPVLKGAAMRLLNGRLNLSAVVNPSNRGSLLIEKENLLRWFESEQASEWSKEISKLKPSWR
;
A
#
# COMPACT_ATOMS: atom_id res chain seq x y z
N GLN A 1 -13.48 -14.44 3.16
CA GLN A 1 -13.23 -14.45 2.47
C GLN A 1 -12.27 -13.69 2.04
N HIS A 2 -12.02 -12.89 2.35
CA HIS A 2 -11.13 -12.24 1.88
C HIS A 2 -10.05 -12.20 2.71
N ASN A 3 -9.02 -12.74 2.73
CA ASN A 3 -7.87 -12.69 3.50
C ASN A 3 -6.87 -11.74 2.93
N ARG A 4 -7.31 -10.64 2.42
CA ARG A 4 -6.44 -9.61 1.92
C ARG A 4 -5.84 -8.84 3.06
N GLU A 5 -4.59 -8.45 2.91
CA GLU A 5 -4.00 -7.51 3.82
C GLU A 5 -4.48 -6.12 3.45
N VAL A 6 -4.66 -5.28 4.43
CA VAL A 6 -5.13 -3.92 4.20
C VAL A 6 -4.14 -2.94 4.79
N ILE A 7 -3.70 -1.99 3.98
CA ILE A 7 -2.87 -0.89 4.45
C ILE A 7 -3.73 0.36 4.34
N ASP A 8 -4.10 0.91 5.48
CA ASP A 8 -5.04 2.01 5.53
C ASP A 8 -4.30 3.33 5.68
N LEU A 9 -4.38 4.18 4.69
CA LEU A 9 -3.70 5.46 4.69
C LEU A 9 -4.64 6.63 4.74
N HIS A 10 -5.94 6.38 4.94
CA HIS A 10 -6.91 7.42 4.68
C HIS A 10 -6.80 8.62 5.61
N ASN A 11 -6.19 8.50 6.75
CA ASN A 11 -6.03 9.66 7.63
C ASN A 11 -4.61 10.19 7.65
N CYS A 12 -3.78 9.76 6.73
CA CYS A 12 -2.39 10.19 6.73
C CYS A 12 -2.18 11.41 5.85
N SER A 13 -1.22 12.25 6.20
CA SER A 13 -0.75 13.26 5.28
C SER A 13 -0.01 12.53 4.16
N ARG A 14 0.26 13.25 3.07
CA ARG A 14 0.92 12.63 1.94
C ARG A 14 2.29 12.06 2.32
N GLY A 15 3.05 12.81 3.11
CA GLY A 15 4.36 12.32 3.51
C GLY A 15 4.29 11.10 4.41
N LEU A 16 3.39 11.16 5.39
CA LEU A 16 3.23 10.03 6.28
C LEU A 16 2.70 8.80 5.54
N ALA A 17 1.82 9.02 4.57
CA ALA A 17 1.28 7.92 3.81
C ALA A 17 2.37 7.19 3.05
N SER A 18 3.30 7.94 2.47
CA SER A 18 4.39 7.30 1.73
C SER A 18 5.26 6.43 2.62
N VAL A 19 5.61 6.96 3.77
CA VAL A 19 6.46 6.19 4.70
C VAL A 19 5.71 4.97 5.21
N THR A 20 4.45 5.16 5.55
CA THR A 20 3.65 4.06 6.08
C THR A 20 3.50 2.95 5.04
N LEU A 21 3.24 3.34 3.81
CA LEU A 21 3.03 2.36 2.75
C LEU A 21 4.29 1.52 2.54
N VAL A 22 5.45 2.16 2.44
CA VAL A 22 6.68 1.42 2.24
C VAL A 22 6.98 0.54 3.45
N ASP A 23 6.81 1.09 4.64
CA ASP A 23 7.09 0.34 5.86
C ASP A 23 6.21 -0.90 5.97
N ARG A 24 4.92 -0.76 5.67
CA ARG A 24 4.02 -1.88 5.79
C ARG A 24 4.31 -2.94 4.73
N LEU A 25 4.67 -2.51 3.53
CA LEU A 25 5.01 -3.48 2.49
C LEU A 25 6.28 -4.24 2.85
N LEU A 26 7.25 -3.56 3.43
CA LEU A 26 8.48 -4.24 3.83
C LEU A 26 8.25 -5.16 5.02
N LEU A 27 7.33 -4.81 5.89
CA LEU A 27 6.97 -5.68 6.99
C LEU A 27 6.34 -6.96 6.45
N LEU A 28 5.48 -6.84 5.46
CA LEU A 28 4.90 -8.02 4.84
C LEU A 28 5.98 -8.87 4.17
N ARG A 29 6.93 -8.22 3.55
CA ARG A 29 8.03 -8.94 2.92
C ARG A 29 8.83 -9.71 3.97
N SER A 30 9.08 -9.10 5.12
CA SER A 30 9.79 -9.78 6.20
C SER A 30 9.03 -11.02 6.66
N LYS A 31 7.73 -10.89 6.81
CA LYS A 31 6.93 -12.04 7.20
C LYS A 31 6.98 -13.13 6.14
N TRP A 32 6.97 -12.73 4.88
CA TRP A 32 7.01 -13.69 3.79
C TRP A 32 8.34 -14.44 3.78
N ILE A 33 9.43 -13.72 4.03
CA ILE A 33 10.75 -14.35 4.04
C ILE A 33 10.85 -15.37 5.16
N GLU A 34 10.25 -15.08 6.30
CA GLU A 34 10.36 -15.96 7.46
C GLU A 34 9.32 -17.04 7.51
N ALA A 35 8.33 -16.99 6.65
CA ALA A 35 7.24 -17.94 6.73
C ALA A 35 7.61 -19.26 6.08
N ASP A 36 6.86 -20.30 6.46
CA ASP A 36 6.96 -21.55 5.79
C ASP A 36 6.63 -21.40 4.35
N PRO A 37 7.24 -22.16 3.47
CA PRO A 37 6.88 -22.09 2.05
C PRO A 37 5.40 -22.35 1.80
N ASP A 38 4.77 -23.11 2.68
CA ASP A 38 3.36 -23.42 2.49
C ASP A 38 2.43 -22.33 2.98
N ALA A 39 2.92 -21.38 3.75
CA ALA A 39 2.08 -20.34 4.26
C ALA A 39 1.76 -19.34 3.15
N ASP A 40 0.54 -18.91 3.08
CA ASP A 40 0.13 -17.98 2.06
C ASP A 40 -0.09 -16.63 2.72
N ILE A 41 0.97 -15.89 2.90
CA ILE A 41 0.95 -14.66 3.67
C ILE A 41 0.10 -13.58 3.00
N VAL A 42 0.10 -13.55 1.69
CA VAL A 42 -0.61 -12.49 0.98
C VAL A 42 -1.66 -13.08 0.06
N LYS A 43 -2.41 -14.01 0.61
CA LYS A 43 -3.35 -14.80 -0.16
C LYS A 43 -4.23 -14.00 -1.12
N GLY A 44 -4.78 -12.93 -0.70
CA GLY A 44 -5.67 -12.15 -1.55
C GLY A 44 -5.06 -10.88 -2.09
N GLY A 45 -3.75 -10.72 -1.97
CA GLY A 45 -3.12 -9.48 -2.36
C GLY A 45 -3.23 -8.44 -1.27
N VAL A 46 -3.00 -7.19 -1.60
CA VAL A 46 -3.02 -6.11 -0.64
C VAL A 46 -3.93 -5.01 -1.13
N LEU A 47 -4.78 -4.51 -0.24
CA LEU A 47 -5.58 -3.34 -0.52
C LEU A 47 -4.95 -2.15 0.18
N VAL A 48 -4.78 -1.07 -0.55
CA VAL A 48 -4.26 0.17 0.03
C VAL A 48 -5.41 1.16 0.03
N VAL A 49 -5.90 1.50 1.21
CA VAL A 49 -7.05 2.37 1.33
C VAL A 49 -6.56 3.81 1.43
N VAL A 50 -6.92 4.63 0.46
CA VAL A 50 -6.47 6.01 0.43
C VAL A 50 -7.61 6.98 0.76
N GLY A 51 -8.85 6.50 0.78
CA GLY A 51 -9.98 7.32 1.18
C GLY A 51 -11.20 6.47 1.25
N LYS A 52 -12.25 6.95 2.01
CA LYS A 52 -13.40 6.20 2.14
C LYS A 52 -14.21 6.37 1.03
N GLY A 53 -14.03 7.07 0.33
CA GLY A 53 -14.79 7.11 -0.79
C GLY A 53 -16.14 7.16 -0.72
N LYS A 54 -16.65 6.88 -0.42
CA LYS A 54 -17.78 6.88 -0.60
C LYS A 54 -18.33 7.75 -0.29
N GLY A 55 -18.11 8.04 -0.05
CA GLY A 55 -18.59 8.90 0.17
C GLY A 55 -19.69 9.10 0.01
N THR A 56 -20.04 8.90 0.10
CA THR A 56 -21.08 8.93 0.05
C THR A 56 -21.63 9.85 -0.38
N GLY A 57 -21.67 9.98 -0.87
CA GLY A 57 -22.37 10.61 -1.48
C GLY A 57 -22.64 11.84 -1.15
N THR A 58 -22.56 12.14 -0.52
CA THR A 58 -22.96 13.21 -0.15
C THR A 58 -22.42 14.17 -0.68
N MET A 59 -22.25 14.16 -1.07
CA MET A 59 -22.06 14.84 -1.61
C MET A 59 -21.46 15.89 -1.98
N SER A 60 -21.87 16.46 -2.55
CA SER A 60 -21.33 17.55 -3.10
C SER A 60 -20.60 18.38 -2.19
N THR A 61 -21.06 18.53 -1.08
CA THR A 61 -20.40 19.36 -0.20
C THR A 61 -19.12 18.81 0.10
N SER A 62 -19.01 17.54 0.03
CA SER A 62 -17.81 17.00 0.44
C SER A 62 -16.75 17.12 -0.60
N SER A 63 -17.06 17.60 -1.73
CA SER A 63 -16.05 17.68 -2.74
C SER A 63 -14.85 18.47 -2.29
N LYS A 64 -15.04 19.43 -1.41
CA LYS A 64 -13.93 20.17 -0.95
C LYS A 64 -13.07 19.36 -0.04
N PHE A 65 -13.66 18.55 0.78
CA PHE A 65 -12.89 17.76 1.70
C PHE A 65 -12.30 16.59 1.02
N ASP A 66 -12.96 16.12 -0.02
CA ASP A 66 -12.49 14.98 -0.71
C ASP A 66 -11.27 15.28 -1.57
N SER A 67 -10.81 16.50 -1.60
CA SER A 67 -9.69 16.82 -2.44
C SER A 67 -8.42 16.11 -2.00
N THR A 68 -8.35 15.66 -0.75
CA THR A 68 -7.16 14.95 -0.33
C THR A 68 -7.13 13.51 -0.85
N VAL A 69 -8.28 12.94 -1.15
CA VAL A 69 -8.31 11.56 -1.62
C VAL A 69 -7.62 11.42 -2.97
N PRO A 70 -7.90 12.27 -3.96
CA PRO A 70 -7.17 12.17 -5.22
C PRO A 70 -5.67 12.43 -5.04
N VAL A 71 -5.30 13.31 -4.13
CA VAL A 71 -3.89 13.61 -3.90
C VAL A 71 -3.19 12.39 -3.33
N LEU A 72 -3.78 11.76 -2.31
CA LEU A 72 -3.19 10.58 -1.72
C LEU A 72 -3.17 9.43 -2.73
N LYS A 73 -4.25 9.28 -3.48
CA LYS A 73 -4.33 8.20 -4.44
C LYS A 73 -3.25 8.38 -5.50
N GLY A 74 -3.09 9.59 -6.02
CA GLY A 74 -2.06 9.85 -7.01
C GLY A 74 -0.67 9.63 -6.46
N ALA A 75 -0.43 10.08 -5.23
CA ALA A 75 0.87 9.91 -4.61
C ALA A 75 1.18 8.42 -4.40
N ALA A 76 0.20 7.67 -3.94
CA ALA A 76 0.39 6.24 -3.73
C ALA A 76 0.64 5.51 -5.03
N MET A 77 -0.11 5.87 -6.07
CA MET A 77 0.10 5.25 -7.37
C MET A 77 1.49 5.55 -7.92
N ARG A 78 1.94 6.78 -7.78
CA ARG A 78 3.27 7.14 -8.26
C ARG A 78 4.36 6.42 -7.48
N LEU A 79 4.15 6.29 -6.18
CA LEU A 79 5.11 5.58 -5.35
C LEU A 79 5.16 4.11 -5.75
N LEU A 80 4.01 3.48 -5.84
CA LEU A 80 3.97 2.06 -6.12
C LEU A 80 4.46 1.76 -7.54
N ASN A 81 3.85 2.36 -8.52
CA ASN A 81 4.17 2.02 -9.89
C ASN A 81 5.47 2.64 -10.37
N GLY A 82 5.82 3.78 -9.81
CA GLY A 82 7.01 4.49 -10.26
C GLY A 82 8.25 4.19 -9.45
N ARG A 83 8.19 4.43 -8.16
CA ARG A 83 9.40 4.32 -7.35
C ARG A 83 9.66 2.92 -6.84
N LEU A 84 8.62 2.20 -6.46
CA LEU A 84 8.79 0.85 -5.97
C LEU A 84 8.76 -0.19 -7.09
N ASN A 85 8.29 0.21 -8.24
CA ASN A 85 8.15 -0.70 -9.37
C ASN A 85 7.22 -1.84 -9.03
N LEU A 86 6.18 -1.55 -8.30
CA LEU A 86 5.22 -2.54 -7.85
C LEU A 86 3.86 -2.18 -8.45
N SER A 87 3.40 -2.98 -9.38
CA SER A 87 2.16 -2.70 -10.08
C SER A 87 0.95 -2.67 -9.17
N ALA A 88 0.20 -1.59 -9.23
CA ALA A 88 -1.02 -1.46 -8.49
C ALA A 88 -2.06 -0.82 -9.38
N VAL A 89 -3.32 -1.15 -9.14
CA VAL A 89 -4.41 -0.60 -9.94
C VAL A 89 -5.50 -0.11 -9.00
N VAL A 90 -6.37 0.73 -9.50
CA VAL A 90 -7.51 1.17 -8.71
C VAL A 90 -8.44 -0.01 -8.54
N ASN A 91 -8.89 -0.22 -7.32
CA ASN A 91 -9.79 -1.33 -7.03
C ASN A 91 -11.14 -1.03 -7.68
N PRO A 92 -11.61 -1.86 -8.58
CA PRO A 92 -12.87 -1.58 -9.27
C PRO A 92 -14.08 -1.58 -8.34
N SER A 93 -13.99 -2.28 -7.24
CA SER A 93 -15.10 -2.31 -6.29
C SER A 93 -15.12 -1.12 -5.37
N ASN A 94 -14.02 -0.44 -5.22
CA ASN A 94 -13.95 0.68 -4.29
C ASN A 94 -12.88 1.64 -4.74
N ARG A 95 -13.32 2.74 -5.34
CA ARG A 95 -12.39 3.69 -5.92
C ARG A 95 -11.50 4.38 -4.90
N GLY A 96 -11.81 4.27 -3.65
CA GLY A 96 -10.96 4.81 -2.60
C GLY A 96 -9.85 3.88 -2.20
N SER A 97 -9.64 2.80 -2.93
CA SER A 97 -8.55 1.89 -2.61
C SER A 97 -7.83 1.44 -3.87
N LEU A 98 -6.60 1.00 -3.67
CA LEU A 98 -5.78 0.45 -4.73
C LEU A 98 -5.56 -1.02 -4.43
N LEU A 99 -5.39 -1.79 -5.47
CA LEU A 99 -5.20 -3.22 -5.32
C LEU A 99 -3.84 -3.61 -5.85
N ILE A 100 -3.08 -4.36 -5.04
CA ILE A 100 -1.83 -4.95 -5.47
C ILE A 100 -2.07 -6.45 -5.49
N GLU A 101 -2.02 -7.02 -6.67
CA GLU A 101 -2.33 -8.43 -6.79
C GLU A 101 -1.21 -9.29 -6.28
N LYS A 102 -1.58 -10.46 -5.79
CA LYS A 102 -0.64 -11.36 -5.16
C LYS A 102 0.59 -11.63 -6.02
N GLU A 103 0.38 -11.92 -7.29
CA GLU A 103 1.50 -12.26 -8.17
C GLU A 103 2.49 -11.12 -8.29
N ASN A 104 1.97 -9.91 -8.40
CA ASN A 104 2.84 -8.74 -8.51
C ASN A 104 3.59 -8.52 -7.21
N LEU A 105 2.90 -8.72 -6.10
CA LEU A 105 3.51 -8.51 -4.80
C LEU A 105 4.62 -9.52 -4.55
N LEU A 106 4.38 -10.78 -4.86
CA LEU A 106 5.40 -11.81 -4.66
C LEU A 106 6.62 -11.58 -5.52
N ARG A 107 6.39 -11.15 -6.75
CA ARG A 107 7.50 -10.84 -7.64
C ARG A 107 8.32 -9.69 -7.07
N TRP A 108 7.64 -8.70 -6.51
CA TRP A 108 8.33 -7.56 -5.93
C TRP A 108 9.13 -7.97 -4.69
N PHE A 109 8.56 -8.86 -3.88
CA PHE A 109 9.28 -9.32 -2.70
C PHE A 109 10.63 -9.93 -3.05
N GLU A 110 10.71 -10.56 -4.20
CA GLU A 110 11.94 -11.19 -4.64
C GLU A 110 12.87 -10.26 -5.39
N SER A 111 12.44 -9.04 -5.64
CA SER A 111 13.20 -8.13 -6.47
C SER A 111 14.36 -7.49 -5.70
N GLU A 112 15.34 -7.04 -6.43
CA GLU A 112 16.41 -6.27 -5.86
C GLU A 112 15.91 -4.96 -5.32
N GLN A 113 14.90 -4.40 -5.96
CA GLN A 113 14.35 -3.14 -5.54
C GLN A 113 13.80 -3.22 -4.12
N ALA A 114 13.09 -4.30 -3.82
CA ALA A 114 12.56 -4.46 -2.48
C ALA A 114 13.69 -4.58 -1.46
N SER A 115 14.74 -5.28 -1.82
CA SER A 115 15.89 -5.43 -0.95
C SER A 115 16.56 -4.08 -0.68
N GLU A 116 16.69 -3.26 -1.71
CA GLU A 116 17.27 -1.94 -1.56
C GLU A 116 16.43 -1.07 -0.64
N TRP A 117 15.12 -1.09 -0.83
CA TRP A 117 14.23 -0.31 0.02
C TRP A 117 14.31 -0.78 1.46
N SER A 118 14.45 -2.08 1.67
CA SER A 118 14.56 -2.62 3.01
C SER A 118 15.79 -2.07 3.71
N LYS A 119 16.89 -1.97 3.01
CA LYS A 119 18.11 -1.43 3.59
C LYS A 119 17.96 0.05 3.91
N GLU A 120 17.33 0.79 3.02
CA GLU A 120 17.17 2.23 3.24
C GLU A 120 16.28 2.53 4.43
N ILE A 121 15.19 1.79 4.55
CA ILE A 121 14.27 2.02 5.66
C ILE A 121 14.92 1.63 6.99
N SER A 122 15.72 0.59 6.99
CA SER A 122 16.39 0.19 8.21
C SER A 122 17.32 1.30 8.72
N LYS A 123 17.94 2.02 7.82
CA LYS A 123 18.79 3.11 8.21
C LYS A 123 18.01 4.24 8.83
N LEU A 124 16.78 4.44 8.36
CA LEU A 124 15.99 5.56 8.82
C LEU A 124 15.33 5.33 10.17
N LYS A 125 15.13 4.09 10.56
CA LYS A 125 14.43 3.84 11.81
C LYS A 125 15.11 2.79 12.66
N PRO A 126 16.36 2.95 12.95
CA PRO A 126 17.05 1.91 13.70
C PRO A 126 16.59 1.79 15.14
N SER A 127 16.20 2.87 15.76
CA SER A 127 15.86 2.80 17.16
C SER A 127 14.39 2.67 17.43
N TRP A 128 13.57 2.67 16.41
CA TRP A 128 12.16 2.49 16.64
C TRP A 128 11.79 1.07 16.78
N ARG A 129 12.56 0.20 16.26
CA ARG A 129 12.16 -1.19 16.22
C ARG A 129 12.63 -1.91 17.44
#